data_02adf1b9340fadd6eb5d2ae48de56062
#
_entry.id   02adf1b9340fadd6eb5d2ae48de56062
#
_cell.length_a   1.000
_cell.length_b   1.000
_cell.length_c   1.000
_cell.angle_alpha   90.00
_cell.angle_beta   90.00
_cell.angle_gamma   90.00
#
_symmetry.space_group_name_H-M   'P 1'
#
loop_
_entity.id
_entity.type
_entity.pdbx_description
1 polymer ?
#
loop_
_entity_poly.entity_id
_entity_poly.type
_entity_poly.pdbx_seq_one_letter_code
_entity_poly.pdbx_strand_id
1 'polypeptide(L)'
;MWQVCNLSRLDISLVTKHNYTMKPIAFLRHSHYAVNRALRCLMAGAAVCSFSGLNAQTADTLSRIPENVRMKSMINSTHIIGAGEEGVMRDSLERLLTTFYVDQFRHFQDPRAPYFMFMSKSSKIAMGVGGLVRIRGYYDWNGSIPINGFSPYSIPIPKDPTSMRRLAATPSGTGFFVTLLGNHTLLGDYMAFIQVDFSGYNGKDLKLKKAYMQAGDWTAGYATTTFEDTKAEPSTIDGAGPNGINSRTNVLVRYMHTFKGKWTVAGSVEFPSSSIAADGEYTKACSDYVPDMAAFAQYQWAGGASHVRLSGLARVLTYRDMLQARNHNIFGWGLQLSTVIKALPQFNLYGIASVGHGHESYTTDLASDKFDLVADPGQKGRLYAPMAVGYVLGAQYYFTPSLFADIALSEQRYYPKDNPEDSQYKYGLYGAFNLYWDITPRFEVGIEYLAGKRMNFNKTSGNANRITAMMMLSF
;
A
#
# COMPACT_ATOMS: atom_id res chain seq x y z
N MET A 1 19.07 10.62 -58.21
CA MET A 1 18.51 9.48 -58.96
C MET A 1 17.20 9.19 -58.27
N TRP A 2 16.13 9.85 -58.67
CA TRP A 2 15.08 9.44 -59.61
C TRP A 2 14.25 8.31 -58.96
N GLN A 3 12.94 8.31 -58.75
CA GLN A 3 11.73 8.98 -59.36
C GLN A 3 10.55 8.65 -58.45
N VAL A 4 9.67 9.52 -57.95
CA VAL A 4 8.54 10.25 -58.55
C VAL A 4 7.59 9.37 -59.38
N CYS A 5 6.36 9.42 -58.99
CA CYS A 5 5.09 9.45 -59.75
C CYS A 5 4.02 8.64 -59.05
N ASN A 6 2.75 8.96 -59.00
CA ASN A 6 1.88 10.07 -59.35
C ASN A 6 0.46 9.59 -59.05
N LEU A 7 -0.33 10.41 -58.42
CA LEU A 7 -1.70 10.89 -58.73
C LEU A 7 -2.67 10.04 -59.58
N SER A 8 -3.87 9.85 -59.08
CA SER A 8 -5.16 10.35 -59.70
C SER A 8 -6.34 9.81 -58.86
N ARG A 9 -7.15 10.63 -58.30
CA ARG A 9 -8.32 11.40 -58.74
C ARG A 9 -9.60 10.58 -58.92
N LEU A 10 -10.66 11.21 -58.33
CA LEU A 10 -12.11 11.18 -58.65
C LEU A 10 -12.91 10.12 -57.87
N ASP A 11 -14.10 10.35 -57.33
CA ASP A 11 -15.06 11.41 -57.59
C ASP A 11 -16.08 11.56 -56.43
N ILE A 12 -16.78 12.67 -56.55
CA ILE A 12 -17.79 13.24 -55.68
C ILE A 12 -19.15 12.56 -55.91
N SER A 13 -19.90 12.42 -54.86
CA SER A 13 -21.36 12.70 -54.74
C SER A 13 -22.15 11.55 -54.10
N LEU A 14 -22.77 11.77 -52.96
CA LEU A 14 -24.22 11.91 -52.84
C LEU A 14 -24.63 12.20 -51.39
N VAL A 15 -25.31 13.31 -51.31
CA VAL A 15 -26.04 13.83 -50.14
C VAL A 15 -27.17 12.87 -49.79
N THR A 16 -27.28 12.47 -48.53
CA THR A 16 -28.60 12.26 -47.92
C THR A 16 -28.62 12.64 -46.45
N LYS A 17 -29.46 13.61 -46.18
CA LYS A 17 -29.87 14.06 -44.83
C LYS A 17 -30.43 12.88 -44.05
N HIS A 18 -29.90 12.66 -42.84
CA HIS A 18 -30.70 12.00 -41.80
C HIS A 18 -30.59 12.78 -40.50
N ASN A 19 -31.74 13.18 -40.02
CA ASN A 19 -32.00 13.85 -38.77
C ASN A 19 -31.53 12.98 -37.62
N TYR A 20 -30.59 13.47 -36.84
CA TYR A 20 -30.28 12.92 -35.51
C TYR A 20 -31.03 13.69 -34.44
N THR A 21 -32.13 13.11 -33.98
CA THR A 21 -32.76 13.46 -32.72
C THR A 21 -31.77 13.10 -31.58
N MET A 22 -31.40 14.11 -30.82
CA MET A 22 -30.68 13.94 -29.55
C MET A 22 -31.45 12.99 -28.63
N LYS A 23 -30.82 11.91 -28.21
CA LYS A 23 -31.18 11.17 -27.01
C LYS A 23 -30.16 11.53 -25.93
N PRO A 24 -30.47 12.40 -24.96
CA PRO A 24 -29.71 12.46 -23.72
C PRO A 24 -30.14 11.29 -22.84
N ILE A 25 -29.24 10.84 -21.94
CA ILE A 25 -29.50 9.85 -20.90
C ILE A 25 -29.07 8.41 -21.23
N ALA A 26 -27.76 8.22 -21.35
CA ALA A 26 -27.15 6.91 -21.11
C ALA A 26 -25.92 6.99 -20.15
N PHE A 27 -25.33 8.16 -19.96
CA PHE A 27 -24.08 8.34 -19.24
C PHE A 27 -24.25 8.29 -17.70
N LEU A 28 -25.39 8.71 -17.18
CA LEU A 28 -25.68 8.65 -15.73
C LEU A 28 -25.98 7.22 -15.20
N ARG A 29 -26.42 6.30 -16.07
CA ARG A 29 -26.77 4.95 -15.63
C ARG A 29 -25.54 4.07 -15.29
N HIS A 30 -24.41 4.25 -15.95
CA HIS A 30 -23.23 3.42 -15.69
C HIS A 30 -22.46 3.87 -14.44
N SER A 31 -22.41 5.16 -14.17
CA SER A 31 -21.84 5.72 -12.94
C SER A 31 -22.64 5.31 -11.70
N HIS A 32 -23.97 5.35 -11.77
CA HIS A 32 -24.85 4.88 -10.70
C HIS A 32 -24.74 3.37 -10.42
N TYR A 33 -24.44 2.55 -11.43
CA TYR A 33 -24.26 1.11 -11.21
C TYR A 33 -22.94 0.79 -10.48
N ALA A 34 -21.85 1.48 -10.81
CA ALA A 34 -20.57 1.29 -10.15
C ALA A 34 -20.60 1.80 -8.69
N VAL A 35 -21.17 2.98 -8.47
CA VAL A 35 -21.34 3.57 -7.14
C VAL A 35 -22.30 2.73 -6.27
N ASN A 36 -23.42 2.26 -6.86
CA ASN A 36 -24.34 1.38 -6.15
C ASN A 36 -23.75 -0.01 -5.83
N ARG A 37 -22.85 -0.52 -6.66
CA ARG A 37 -22.16 -1.80 -6.39
C ARG A 37 -21.10 -1.63 -5.29
N ALA A 38 -20.33 -0.55 -5.33
CA ALA A 38 -19.39 -0.19 -4.27
C ALA A 38 -20.11 0.11 -2.94
N LEU A 39 -21.25 0.84 -3.00
CA LEU A 39 -22.08 1.13 -1.83
C LEU A 39 -22.74 -0.14 -1.24
N ARG A 40 -23.15 -1.09 -2.09
CA ARG A 40 -23.68 -2.40 -1.65
C ARG A 40 -22.60 -3.28 -1.02
N CYS A 41 -21.36 -3.23 -1.52
CA CYS A 41 -20.22 -3.89 -0.88
C CYS A 41 -19.86 -3.23 0.46
N LEU A 42 -19.93 -1.90 0.56
CA LEU A 42 -19.77 -1.14 1.80
C LEU A 42 -20.90 -1.42 2.81
N MET A 43 -22.14 -1.53 2.34
CA MET A 43 -23.30 -1.88 3.18
C MET A 43 -23.28 -3.35 3.62
N ALA A 44 -22.78 -4.26 2.79
CA ALA A 44 -22.57 -5.66 3.18
C ALA A 44 -21.45 -5.78 4.24
N GLY A 45 -20.37 -4.98 4.12
CA GLY A 45 -19.33 -4.88 5.16
C GLY A 45 -19.87 -4.30 6.47
N ALA A 46 -20.74 -3.29 6.41
CA ALA A 46 -21.38 -2.71 7.59
C ALA A 46 -22.42 -3.65 8.25
N ALA A 47 -23.12 -4.47 7.44
CA ALA A 47 -24.08 -5.46 7.96
C ALA A 47 -23.40 -6.62 8.71
N VAL A 48 -22.15 -6.96 8.36
CA VAL A 48 -21.33 -7.94 9.11
C VAL A 48 -20.93 -7.39 10.49
N CYS A 49 -20.82 -6.06 10.63
CA CYS A 49 -20.52 -5.42 11.92
C CYS A 49 -21.68 -5.45 12.91
N SER A 50 -22.92 -5.73 12.49
CA SER A 50 -24.10 -5.76 13.37
C SER A 50 -24.36 -7.12 14.06
N PHE A 51 -23.52 -8.12 13.81
CA PHE A 51 -23.62 -9.47 14.42
C PHE A 51 -22.72 -9.69 15.66
N SER A 52 -22.23 -8.66 16.31
CA SER A 52 -21.38 -8.81 17.49
C SER A 52 -22.11 -8.56 18.81
N GLY A 53 -23.08 -9.41 19.12
CA GLY A 53 -23.43 -9.76 20.49
C GLY A 53 -22.49 -10.84 21.04
N LEU A 54 -21.17 -10.69 20.87
CA LEU A 54 -20.18 -11.59 21.46
C LEU A 54 -19.52 -10.92 22.66
N ASN A 55 -19.77 -11.55 23.82
CA ASN A 55 -19.29 -11.19 25.14
C ASN A 55 -17.80 -10.77 25.14
N ALA A 56 -17.52 -9.70 25.90
CA ALA A 56 -16.18 -9.27 26.22
C ALA A 56 -15.35 -10.45 26.74
N GLN A 57 -14.44 -10.94 25.89
CA GLN A 57 -13.44 -11.92 26.31
C GLN A 57 -12.48 -11.27 27.30
N THR A 58 -12.22 -11.94 28.40
CA THR A 58 -11.32 -11.49 29.46
C THR A 58 -9.88 -11.36 28.93
N ALA A 59 -9.09 -10.48 29.58
CA ALA A 59 -7.70 -10.14 29.19
C ALA A 59 -6.79 -11.36 28.95
N ASP A 60 -7.08 -12.50 29.59
CA ASP A 60 -6.33 -13.74 29.45
C ASP A 60 -6.46 -14.45 28.09
N THR A 61 -7.57 -14.20 27.38
CA THR A 61 -7.78 -14.76 26.04
C THR A 61 -7.07 -13.96 24.94
N LEU A 62 -6.77 -12.68 25.19
CA LEU A 62 -6.04 -11.80 24.27
C LEU A 62 -4.55 -12.18 24.16
N SER A 63 -3.97 -12.81 25.20
CA SER A 63 -2.59 -13.30 25.17
C SER A 63 -2.36 -14.46 24.19
N ARG A 64 -3.40 -15.07 23.65
CA ARG A 64 -3.34 -16.19 22.69
C ARG A 64 -3.44 -15.78 21.22
N ILE A 65 -3.33 -14.50 20.91
CA ILE A 65 -3.26 -14.02 19.52
C ILE A 65 -1.89 -14.42 18.96
N PRO A 66 -1.80 -15.26 17.90
CA PRO A 66 -0.51 -15.78 17.41
C PRO A 66 0.50 -14.69 17.07
N GLU A 67 0.05 -13.57 16.48
CA GLU A 67 0.91 -12.41 16.17
C GLU A 67 1.54 -11.79 17.42
N ASN A 68 0.77 -11.60 18.49
CA ASN A 68 1.28 -11.10 19.76
C ASN A 68 2.20 -12.11 20.45
N VAL A 69 1.91 -13.39 20.31
CA VAL A 69 2.79 -14.48 20.82
C VAL A 69 4.13 -14.45 20.08
N ARG A 70 4.10 -14.32 18.76
CA ARG A 70 5.32 -14.19 17.94
C ARG A 70 6.14 -12.96 18.33
N MET A 71 5.50 -11.79 18.45
CA MET A 71 6.17 -10.56 18.84
C MET A 71 6.79 -10.67 20.25
N LYS A 72 6.06 -11.17 21.23
CA LYS A 72 6.59 -11.42 22.58
C LYS A 72 7.77 -12.40 22.57
N SER A 73 7.68 -13.47 21.76
CA SER A 73 8.78 -14.43 21.62
C SER A 73 10.00 -13.79 20.97
N MET A 74 9.83 -12.91 19.99
CA MET A 74 10.92 -12.14 19.39
C MET A 74 11.56 -11.19 20.41
N ILE A 75 10.78 -10.48 21.22
CA ILE A 75 11.27 -9.61 22.30
C ILE A 75 12.06 -10.43 23.33
N ASN A 76 11.52 -11.57 23.76
CA ASN A 76 12.20 -12.46 24.73
C ASN A 76 13.51 -13.03 24.19
N SER A 77 13.66 -13.16 22.86
CA SER A 77 14.90 -13.62 22.22
C SER A 77 15.88 -12.48 21.91
N THR A 78 15.61 -11.24 22.33
CA THR A 78 16.51 -10.10 22.16
C THR A 78 17.71 -10.23 23.10
N HIS A 79 18.91 -10.11 22.54
CA HIS A 79 20.15 -10.13 23.31
C HIS A 79 20.49 -8.73 23.82
N ILE A 80 20.60 -8.60 25.16
CA ILE A 80 20.91 -7.32 25.81
C ILE A 80 22.44 -7.26 26.07
N ILE A 81 23.07 -6.19 25.62
CA ILE A 81 24.47 -5.89 25.79
C ILE A 81 24.57 -4.56 26.54
N GLY A 82 25.09 -4.59 27.76
CA GLY A 82 25.24 -3.38 28.60
C GLY A 82 26.05 -3.62 29.83
N ALA A 83 26.39 -2.54 30.53
CA ALA A 83 27.25 -2.56 31.73
C ALA A 83 26.46 -2.37 33.05
N GLY A 84 25.11 -2.51 33.02
CA GLY A 84 24.24 -2.43 34.20
C GLY A 84 23.88 -3.79 34.79
N GLU A 85 23.12 -3.79 35.88
CA GLU A 85 22.53 -5.02 36.40
C GLU A 85 21.55 -5.60 35.43
N GLU A 86 21.69 -6.89 35.08
CA GLU A 86 20.93 -7.55 34.02
C GLU A 86 19.41 -7.47 34.25
N GLY A 87 18.94 -7.63 35.50
CA GLY A 87 17.51 -7.55 35.84
C GLY A 87 16.95 -6.16 35.60
N VAL A 88 17.58 -5.09 36.03
CA VAL A 88 17.14 -3.70 35.85
C VAL A 88 17.15 -3.31 34.38
N MET A 89 18.16 -3.77 33.63
CA MET A 89 18.22 -3.55 32.16
C MET A 89 17.09 -4.25 31.44
N ARG A 90 16.77 -5.50 31.84
CA ARG A 90 15.71 -6.27 31.24
C ARG A 90 14.34 -5.64 31.47
N ASP A 91 14.00 -5.24 32.68
CA ASP A 91 12.72 -4.59 32.99
C ASP A 91 12.55 -3.26 32.26
N SER A 92 13.60 -2.43 32.23
CA SER A 92 13.58 -1.16 31.49
C SER A 92 13.41 -1.38 29.97
N LEU A 93 14.08 -2.38 29.42
CA LEU A 93 13.99 -2.73 28.02
C LEU A 93 12.63 -3.31 27.67
N GLU A 94 12.09 -4.22 28.49
CA GLU A 94 10.76 -4.80 28.27
C GLU A 94 9.69 -3.71 28.23
N ARG A 95 9.76 -2.73 29.13
CA ARG A 95 8.87 -1.57 29.13
C ARG A 95 8.99 -0.77 27.81
N LEU A 96 10.19 -0.42 27.38
CA LEU A 96 10.43 0.33 26.16
C LEU A 96 9.99 -0.46 24.91
N LEU A 97 10.33 -1.74 24.85
CA LEU A 97 9.94 -2.61 23.75
C LEU A 97 8.41 -2.80 23.72
N THR A 98 7.77 -2.99 24.86
CA THR A 98 6.31 -3.08 24.94
C THR A 98 5.67 -1.79 24.46
N THR A 99 6.19 -0.63 24.88
CA THR A 99 5.69 0.67 24.44
C THR A 99 5.78 0.85 22.91
N PHE A 100 6.88 0.43 22.28
CA PHE A 100 7.13 0.70 20.87
C PHE A 100 6.87 -0.48 19.93
N TYR A 101 6.78 -1.71 20.41
CA TYR A 101 6.66 -2.90 19.58
C TYR A 101 5.42 -3.77 19.87
N VAL A 102 4.75 -3.60 21.00
CA VAL A 102 3.52 -4.34 21.35
C VAL A 102 2.31 -3.43 21.34
N ASP A 103 2.45 -2.16 21.72
CA ASP A 103 1.36 -1.20 21.66
C ASP A 103 1.10 -0.80 20.20
N GLN A 104 0.19 -1.49 19.56
CA GLN A 104 -0.15 -1.28 18.15
C GLN A 104 -0.67 0.14 17.83
N PHE A 105 -1.05 0.94 18.83
CA PHE A 105 -1.41 2.35 18.62
C PHE A 105 -0.21 3.21 18.30
N ARG A 106 0.96 2.80 18.77
CA ARG A 106 2.23 3.47 18.47
C ARG A 106 2.95 2.86 17.27
N HIS A 107 2.50 1.69 16.78
CA HIS A 107 3.17 0.91 15.72
C HIS A 107 2.52 1.03 14.37
N PHE A 108 2.01 2.18 14.04
CA PHE A 108 1.53 2.49 12.70
C PHE A 108 2.55 2.16 11.60
N GLN A 109 3.83 2.22 11.92
CA GLN A 109 4.94 1.96 11.00
C GLN A 109 5.44 0.50 11.00
N ASP A 110 4.88 -0.34 11.85
CA ASP A 110 5.23 -1.76 11.99
C ASP A 110 6.74 -2.03 12.20
N PRO A 111 7.39 -1.42 13.22
CA PRO A 111 8.77 -1.70 13.51
C PRO A 111 8.93 -3.15 13.98
N ARG A 112 10.02 -3.79 13.55
CA ARG A 112 10.38 -5.15 14.03
C ARG A 112 11.18 -5.08 15.29
N ALA A 113 11.00 -6.08 16.18
CA ALA A 113 11.81 -6.18 17.39
C ALA A 113 13.27 -6.49 17.02
N PRO A 114 14.25 -5.70 17.51
CA PRO A 114 15.65 -5.89 17.20
C PRO A 114 16.18 -7.17 17.86
N TYR A 115 17.21 -7.78 17.24
CA TYR A 115 17.88 -8.93 17.84
C TYR A 115 18.90 -8.52 18.89
N PHE A 116 19.66 -7.46 18.63
CA PHE A 116 20.66 -6.91 19.57
C PHE A 116 20.18 -5.58 20.13
N MET A 117 20.28 -5.42 21.46
CA MET A 117 20.00 -4.17 22.16
C MET A 117 21.21 -3.77 23.00
N PHE A 118 21.77 -2.61 22.72
CA PHE A 118 22.84 -1.99 23.46
C PHE A 118 22.27 -0.98 24.44
N MET A 119 22.48 -1.16 25.73
CA MET A 119 21.95 -0.25 26.76
C MET A 119 23.03 0.58 27.40
N SER A 120 22.72 1.85 27.64
CA SER A 120 23.60 2.73 28.46
C SER A 120 23.57 2.32 29.93
N LYS A 121 24.65 2.64 30.68
CA LYS A 121 24.74 2.39 32.14
C LYS A 121 23.55 2.97 32.92
N SER A 122 23.00 4.09 32.48
CA SER A 122 21.86 4.74 33.13
C SER A 122 20.52 4.10 32.78
N SER A 123 20.47 3.09 31.89
CA SER A 123 19.26 2.43 31.35
C SER A 123 18.24 3.40 30.73
N LYS A 124 18.67 4.65 30.43
CA LYS A 124 17.80 5.69 29.84
C LYS A 124 17.80 5.70 28.33
N ILE A 125 18.85 5.12 27.71
CA ILE A 125 18.98 5.07 26.23
C ILE A 125 19.38 3.64 25.88
N ALA A 126 18.66 3.10 24.88
CA ALA A 126 18.92 1.81 24.28
C ALA A 126 19.01 1.94 22.77
N MET A 127 19.98 1.30 22.16
CA MET A 127 20.11 1.22 20.69
C MET A 127 19.89 -0.22 20.25
N GLY A 128 18.91 -0.43 19.39
CA GLY A 128 18.60 -1.73 18.82
C GLY A 128 19.11 -1.86 17.40
N VAL A 129 19.66 -3.01 17.08
CA VAL A 129 20.03 -3.39 15.70
C VAL A 129 19.33 -4.69 15.36
N GLY A 130 18.68 -4.72 14.23
CA GLY A 130 18.01 -5.88 13.71
C GLY A 130 17.94 -5.84 12.19
N GLY A 131 17.49 -6.93 11.64
CA GLY A 131 17.38 -7.04 10.20
C GLY A 131 16.77 -8.36 9.77
N LEU A 132 16.79 -8.61 8.49
CA LEU A 132 16.41 -9.89 7.93
C LEU A 132 17.19 -10.20 6.65
N VAL A 133 17.44 -11.46 6.44
CA VAL A 133 17.86 -12.02 5.16
C VAL A 133 16.67 -12.72 4.56
N ARG A 134 16.26 -12.30 3.35
CA ARG A 134 15.12 -12.87 2.64
C ARG A 134 15.54 -13.29 1.23
N ILE A 135 15.22 -14.51 0.88
CA ILE A 135 15.42 -15.04 -0.47
C ILE A 135 14.06 -15.50 -0.99
N ARG A 136 13.73 -15.09 -2.21
CA ARG A 136 12.53 -15.53 -2.91
C ARG A 136 12.94 -16.11 -4.26
N GLY A 137 12.47 -17.34 -4.55
CA GLY A 137 12.52 -17.94 -5.86
C GLY A 137 11.12 -17.98 -6.46
N TYR A 138 10.96 -17.67 -7.74
CA TYR A 138 9.66 -17.66 -8.38
C TYR A 138 9.71 -18.22 -9.81
N TYR A 139 8.59 -18.80 -10.20
CA TYR A 139 8.35 -19.28 -11.55
C TYR A 139 7.07 -18.65 -12.11
N ASP A 140 7.22 -17.90 -13.21
CA ASP A 140 6.13 -17.27 -13.95
C ASP A 140 5.69 -18.15 -15.12
N TRP A 141 4.39 -18.16 -15.42
CA TRP A 141 3.84 -18.71 -16.66
C TRP A 141 2.60 -17.92 -17.12
N ASN A 142 2.23 -18.08 -18.39
CA ASN A 142 1.24 -17.27 -19.09
C ASN A 142 1.58 -15.77 -19.25
N GLY A 143 2.82 -15.40 -19.02
CA GLY A 143 3.37 -14.06 -19.07
C GLY A 143 4.25 -13.81 -17.86
N SER A 144 5.48 -13.37 -18.09
CA SER A 144 6.39 -12.99 -17.01
C SER A 144 6.27 -11.51 -16.72
N ILE A 145 6.35 -11.17 -15.44
CA ILE A 145 6.38 -9.79 -14.97
C ILE A 145 7.83 -9.46 -14.63
N PRO A 146 8.44 -8.44 -15.28
CA PRO A 146 9.89 -8.22 -15.19
C PRO A 146 10.39 -7.70 -13.85
N ILE A 147 9.51 -7.33 -12.92
CA ILE A 147 9.85 -6.73 -11.64
C ILE A 147 9.75 -7.74 -10.47
N ASN A 148 10.40 -7.43 -9.36
CA ASN A 148 10.41 -8.26 -8.15
C ASN A 148 9.07 -8.36 -7.42
N GLY A 149 8.09 -7.52 -7.77
CA GLY A 149 6.71 -7.56 -7.31
C GLY A 149 5.76 -7.96 -8.42
N PHE A 150 4.61 -8.56 -8.06
CA PHE A 150 3.59 -8.98 -9.01
C PHE A 150 2.54 -7.87 -9.16
N SER A 151 2.67 -7.00 -10.17
CA SER A 151 1.70 -5.95 -10.48
C SER A 151 0.88 -6.32 -11.71
N PRO A 152 -0.45 -6.42 -11.62
CA PRO A 152 -1.32 -6.60 -12.78
C PRO A 152 -1.15 -5.52 -13.86
N TYR A 153 -0.82 -4.29 -13.48
CA TYR A 153 -0.49 -3.21 -14.43
C TYR A 153 0.64 -3.58 -15.38
N SER A 154 1.65 -4.31 -14.89
CA SER A 154 2.84 -4.70 -15.64
C SER A 154 2.62 -5.95 -16.53
N ILE A 155 1.44 -6.56 -16.53
CA ILE A 155 1.14 -7.72 -17.39
C ILE A 155 1.15 -7.26 -18.85
N PRO A 156 2.00 -7.86 -19.73
CA PRO A 156 2.12 -7.42 -21.11
C PRO A 156 0.87 -7.72 -21.93
N ILE A 157 0.45 -6.73 -22.73
CA ILE A 157 -0.62 -6.83 -23.73
C ILE A 157 -0.13 -6.12 -25.00
N PRO A 158 -0.01 -6.82 -26.13
CA PRO A 158 -0.19 -8.27 -26.34
C PRO A 158 0.84 -9.10 -25.58
N LYS A 159 0.57 -10.39 -25.42
CA LYS A 159 1.53 -11.32 -24.82
C LYS A 159 2.78 -11.42 -25.70
N ASP A 160 3.94 -11.38 -25.05
CA ASP A 160 5.23 -11.60 -25.71
C ASP A 160 5.58 -13.10 -25.66
N PRO A 161 5.67 -13.79 -26.82
CA PRO A 161 6.01 -15.22 -26.86
C PRO A 161 7.38 -15.55 -26.26
N THR A 162 8.31 -14.58 -26.22
CA THR A 162 9.68 -14.79 -25.70
C THR A 162 9.73 -14.73 -24.18
N SER A 163 8.72 -14.15 -23.52
CA SER A 163 8.65 -13.97 -22.08
C SER A 163 7.47 -14.68 -21.43
N MET A 164 6.98 -15.78 -22.02
CA MET A 164 5.83 -16.53 -21.50
C MET A 164 6.13 -17.32 -20.22
N ARG A 165 7.40 -17.65 -19.98
CA ARG A 165 7.85 -18.40 -18.80
C ARG A 165 9.15 -17.82 -18.28
N ARG A 166 9.28 -17.77 -16.95
CA ARG A 166 10.49 -17.26 -16.30
C ARG A 166 10.74 -17.94 -14.97
N LEU A 167 11.94 -18.48 -14.79
CA LEU A 167 12.45 -18.88 -13.48
C LEU A 167 13.45 -17.83 -13.01
N ALA A 168 13.27 -17.29 -11.82
CA ALA A 168 14.16 -16.28 -11.25
C ALA A 168 14.20 -16.36 -9.73
N ALA A 169 15.21 -15.72 -9.15
CA ALA A 169 15.34 -15.57 -7.71
C ALA A 169 15.83 -14.17 -7.37
N THR A 170 15.47 -13.69 -6.18
CA THR A 170 15.82 -12.36 -5.72
C THR A 170 16.08 -12.31 -4.22
N PRO A 171 17.13 -11.61 -3.77
CA PRO A 171 17.33 -11.28 -2.35
C PRO A 171 16.59 -9.99 -1.94
N SER A 172 15.81 -9.40 -2.83
CA SER A 172 15.11 -8.13 -2.60
C SER A 172 14.26 -8.17 -1.33
N GLY A 173 14.38 -7.13 -0.53
CA GLY A 173 13.77 -7.02 0.79
C GLY A 173 14.64 -7.58 1.93
N THR A 174 15.83 -8.17 1.63
CA THR A 174 16.89 -8.30 2.64
C THR A 174 17.27 -6.91 3.10
N GLY A 175 17.41 -6.71 4.40
CA GLY A 175 17.73 -5.37 4.91
C GLY A 175 17.97 -5.37 6.40
N PHE A 176 18.26 -4.19 6.92
CA PHE A 176 18.50 -4.01 8.35
C PHE A 176 17.90 -2.68 8.82
N PHE A 177 17.75 -2.57 10.14
CA PHE A 177 17.28 -1.37 10.78
C PHE A 177 18.07 -1.10 12.06
N VAL A 178 18.09 0.18 12.40
CA VAL A 178 18.60 0.66 13.68
C VAL A 178 17.48 1.44 14.35
N THR A 179 17.28 1.19 15.63
CA THR A 179 16.35 1.93 16.48
C THR A 179 17.07 2.50 17.67
N LEU A 180 16.82 3.75 18.00
CA LEU A 180 17.26 4.39 19.21
C LEU A 180 16.02 4.65 20.07
N LEU A 181 15.98 4.07 21.26
CA LEU A 181 14.92 4.24 22.24
C LEU A 181 15.45 5.02 23.43
N GLY A 182 14.65 5.90 23.99
CA GLY A 182 15.04 6.63 25.16
C GLY A 182 13.88 7.31 25.86
N ASN A 183 14.19 7.86 27.03
CA ASN A 183 13.29 8.69 27.82
C ASN A 183 13.96 10.01 28.17
N HIS A 184 13.25 11.11 27.95
CA HIS A 184 13.74 12.45 28.25
C HIS A 184 12.65 13.26 28.98
N THR A 185 13.06 14.12 29.90
CA THR A 185 12.12 14.89 30.74
C THR A 185 11.14 15.77 29.96
N LEU A 186 11.55 16.30 28.78
CA LEU A 186 10.70 17.16 27.94
C LEU A 186 9.97 16.39 26.85
N LEU A 187 10.57 15.33 26.31
CA LEU A 187 10.06 14.58 25.17
C LEU A 187 9.24 13.35 25.57
N GLY A 188 9.35 12.93 26.85
CA GLY A 188 8.85 11.64 27.27
C GLY A 188 9.64 10.48 26.65
N ASP A 189 8.96 9.37 26.40
CA ASP A 189 9.52 8.26 25.65
C ASP A 189 9.64 8.64 24.16
N TYR A 190 10.83 8.44 23.59
CA TYR A 190 11.10 8.74 22.20
C TYR A 190 11.77 7.57 21.47
N MET A 191 11.58 7.53 20.18
CA MET A 191 12.21 6.57 19.28
C MET A 191 12.75 7.31 18.04
N ALA A 192 13.96 6.96 17.60
CA ALA A 192 14.43 7.22 16.26
C ALA A 192 14.64 5.89 15.53
N PHE A 193 14.17 5.79 14.29
CA PHE A 193 14.16 4.56 13.52
C PHE A 193 14.69 4.82 12.10
N ILE A 194 15.64 3.98 11.67
CA ILE A 194 16.18 3.99 10.31
C ILE A 194 16.11 2.57 9.78
N GLN A 195 15.54 2.40 8.59
CA GLN A 195 15.45 1.11 7.88
C GLN A 195 15.92 1.26 6.45
N VAL A 196 16.76 0.34 6.04
CA VAL A 196 17.23 0.20 4.66
C VAL A 196 17.07 -1.24 4.19
N ASP A 197 16.82 -1.44 2.91
CA ASP A 197 16.79 -2.77 2.31
C ASP A 197 17.40 -2.79 0.91
N PHE A 198 17.65 -3.98 0.39
CA PHE A 198 18.14 -4.20 -0.97
C PHE A 198 16.97 -4.36 -1.95
N SER A 199 16.14 -3.32 -2.07
CA SER A 199 15.03 -3.25 -3.03
C SER A 199 15.18 -2.11 -4.06
N GLY A 200 16.36 -1.50 -4.14
CA GLY A 200 16.71 -0.50 -5.13
C GLY A 200 16.80 -1.07 -6.56
N TYR A 201 17.57 -0.42 -7.42
CA TYR A 201 17.72 -0.82 -8.81
C TYR A 201 18.09 -2.30 -8.93
N ASN A 202 17.39 -3.04 -9.80
CA ASN A 202 17.51 -4.51 -9.96
C ASN A 202 17.33 -5.35 -8.67
N GLY A 203 16.73 -4.77 -7.60
CA GLY A 203 16.48 -5.49 -6.35
C GLY A 203 17.74 -5.86 -5.57
N LYS A 204 18.86 -5.15 -5.78
CA LYS A 204 20.15 -5.38 -5.14
C LYS A 204 20.75 -4.13 -4.51
N ASP A 205 20.36 -2.93 -5.00
CA ASP A 205 20.89 -1.69 -4.46
C ASP A 205 20.20 -1.32 -3.15
N LEU A 206 20.96 -0.71 -2.27
CA LEU A 206 20.47 -0.25 -0.98
C LEU A 206 19.50 0.91 -1.17
N LYS A 207 18.32 0.79 -0.57
CA LYS A 207 17.27 1.80 -0.60
C LYS A 207 16.84 2.16 0.81
N LEU A 208 16.76 3.47 1.11
CA LEU A 208 16.13 3.95 2.33
C LEU A 208 14.64 3.62 2.29
N LYS A 209 14.16 2.91 3.30
CA LYS A 209 12.74 2.55 3.45
C LYS A 209 12.01 3.49 4.39
N LYS A 210 12.60 3.75 5.53
CA LYS A 210 12.05 4.62 6.57
C LYS A 210 13.19 5.31 7.32
N ALA A 211 12.98 6.56 7.71
CA ALA A 211 13.88 7.31 8.59
C ALA A 211 13.05 8.36 9.33
N TYR A 212 12.64 8.07 10.55
CA TYR A 212 11.75 8.94 11.31
C TYR A 212 12.08 8.94 12.80
N MET A 213 11.58 9.95 13.48
CA MET A 213 11.56 10.04 14.94
C MET A 213 10.12 10.13 15.44
N GLN A 214 9.90 9.57 16.62
CA GLN A 214 8.63 9.62 17.33
C GLN A 214 8.87 10.05 18.77
N ALA A 215 8.04 10.98 19.26
CA ALA A 215 8.07 11.43 20.67
C ALA A 215 6.63 11.72 21.09
N GLY A 216 6.14 11.01 22.12
CA GLY A 216 4.74 11.04 22.47
C GLY A 216 3.83 10.73 21.29
N ASP A 217 2.90 11.64 20.98
CA ASP A 217 1.93 11.52 19.88
C ASP A 217 2.46 12.04 18.53
N TRP A 218 3.68 12.59 18.48
CA TRP A 218 4.27 13.18 17.30
C TRP A 218 5.21 12.22 16.58
N THR A 219 5.12 12.17 15.25
CA THR A 219 6.06 11.48 14.36
C THR A 219 6.55 12.47 13.31
N ALA A 220 7.84 12.52 13.06
CA ALA A 220 8.44 13.37 12.02
C ALA A 220 9.54 12.61 11.28
N GLY A 221 9.56 12.70 9.94
CA GLY A 221 10.58 12.09 9.09
C GLY A 221 9.99 11.36 7.88
N TYR A 222 10.79 10.50 7.27
CA TYR A 222 10.43 9.69 6.11
C TYR A 222 9.73 8.42 6.58
N ALA A 223 8.41 8.40 6.49
CA ALA A 223 7.56 7.40 7.10
C ALA A 223 6.35 7.07 6.20
N THR A 224 5.67 5.98 6.50
CA THR A 224 4.43 5.61 5.81
C THR A 224 3.39 6.71 5.96
N THR A 225 2.73 7.06 4.85
CA THR A 225 1.66 8.07 4.80
C THR A 225 0.56 7.78 5.82
N THR A 226 -0.08 8.83 6.33
CA THR A 226 -1.23 8.70 7.24
C THR A 226 -2.48 8.17 6.53
N PHE A 227 -2.51 8.25 5.21
CA PHE A 227 -3.61 7.74 4.40
C PHE A 227 -3.66 6.20 4.34
N GLU A 228 -2.52 5.52 4.43
CA GLU A 228 -2.35 4.06 4.38
C GLU A 228 -2.76 3.37 5.68
N ASP A 229 -3.29 2.16 5.59
CA ASP A 229 -3.53 1.27 6.73
C ASP A 229 -2.82 -0.07 6.53
N THR A 230 -1.56 -0.11 6.91
CA THR A 230 -0.70 -1.30 6.78
C THR A 230 -1.21 -2.51 7.56
N LYS A 231 -2.04 -2.31 8.60
CA LYS A 231 -2.60 -3.42 9.39
C LYS A 231 -3.78 -4.11 8.71
N ALA A 232 -4.46 -3.41 7.79
CA ALA A 232 -5.57 -3.97 7.03
C ALA A 232 -5.12 -4.69 5.74
N GLU A 233 -3.81 -4.69 5.46
CA GLU A 233 -3.23 -5.39 4.31
C GLU A 233 -3.05 -6.87 4.63
N PRO A 234 -3.65 -7.79 3.83
CA PRO A 234 -3.39 -9.21 3.99
C PRO A 234 -1.93 -9.52 3.66
N SER A 235 -1.34 -10.46 4.38
CA SER A 235 0.05 -10.85 4.19
C SER A 235 0.26 -11.52 2.83
N THR A 236 1.32 -11.14 2.12
CA THR A 236 1.76 -11.76 0.87
C THR A 236 3.27 -11.95 0.86
N ILE A 237 3.74 -13.01 0.21
CA ILE A 237 5.18 -13.19 -0.06
C ILE A 237 5.63 -12.23 -1.16
N ASP A 238 4.72 -11.86 -2.03
CA ASP A 238 4.94 -10.88 -3.08
C ASP A 238 5.41 -9.53 -2.51
N GLY A 239 6.35 -8.90 -3.21
CA GLY A 239 6.92 -7.63 -2.78
C GLY A 239 6.07 -6.41 -3.10
N ALA A 240 5.13 -6.52 -4.04
CA ALA A 240 4.20 -5.45 -4.40
C ALA A 240 2.93 -5.48 -3.55
N GLY A 241 2.52 -6.67 -3.09
CA GLY A 241 1.25 -6.87 -2.40
C GLY A 241 0.03 -6.73 -3.31
N PRO A 242 -1.19 -6.75 -2.75
CA PRO A 242 -2.42 -6.57 -3.49
C PRO A 242 -2.48 -5.21 -4.21
N ASN A 243 -2.98 -5.19 -5.44
CA ASN A 243 -2.94 -3.98 -6.29
C ASN A 243 -3.97 -2.90 -5.92
N GLY A 244 -4.93 -3.18 -5.07
CA GLY A 244 -5.94 -2.22 -4.60
C GLY A 244 -5.58 -1.47 -3.32
N ILE A 245 -4.37 -1.64 -2.78
CA ILE A 245 -3.90 -0.93 -1.60
C ILE A 245 -3.35 0.46 -1.95
N ASN A 246 -3.42 1.37 -0.97
CA ASN A 246 -2.70 2.64 -1.02
C ASN A 246 -1.44 2.50 -0.18
N SER A 247 -0.28 2.60 -0.81
CA SER A 247 1.01 2.41 -0.15
C SER A 247 2.02 3.46 -0.60
N ARG A 248 2.44 4.30 0.33
CA ARG A 248 3.41 5.35 0.06
C ARG A 248 4.23 5.71 1.30
N THR A 249 5.50 6.01 1.09
CA THR A 249 6.38 6.59 2.10
C THR A 249 6.72 8.03 1.72
N ASN A 250 6.44 8.96 2.61
CA ASN A 250 6.68 10.40 2.43
C ASN A 250 7.48 10.98 3.59
N VAL A 251 8.14 12.12 3.38
CA VAL A 251 8.57 12.97 4.48
C VAL A 251 7.33 13.66 5.04
N LEU A 252 7.08 13.51 6.34
CA LEU A 252 5.86 14.00 6.97
C LEU A 252 6.09 14.45 8.42
N VAL A 253 5.17 15.24 8.92
CA VAL A 253 4.92 15.46 10.34
C VAL A 253 3.51 15.03 10.63
N ARG A 254 3.34 14.10 11.57
CA ARG A 254 2.05 13.52 11.97
C ARG A 254 1.84 13.66 13.46
N TYR A 255 0.63 14.04 13.83
CA TYR A 255 0.09 13.90 15.19
C TYR A 255 -0.90 12.74 15.21
N MET A 256 -0.80 11.85 16.20
CA MET A 256 -1.69 10.70 16.36
C MET A 256 -2.00 10.49 17.84
N HIS A 257 -3.27 10.51 18.22
CA HIS A 257 -3.69 10.34 19.60
C HIS A 257 -4.75 9.26 19.74
N THR A 258 -4.67 8.48 20.81
CA THR A 258 -5.64 7.42 21.14
C THR A 258 -6.45 7.78 22.38
N PHE A 259 -7.77 7.92 22.21
CA PHE A 259 -8.70 8.24 23.27
C PHE A 259 -9.28 6.97 23.90
N LYS A 260 -9.12 6.85 25.23
CA LYS A 260 -9.70 5.75 26.02
C LYS A 260 -9.42 4.34 25.46
N GLY A 261 -8.30 4.17 24.73
CA GLY A 261 -7.93 2.89 24.12
C GLY A 261 -8.85 2.37 23.01
N LYS A 262 -9.83 3.17 22.55
CA LYS A 262 -10.83 2.75 21.55
C LYS A 262 -10.83 3.58 20.27
N TRP A 263 -10.58 4.87 20.38
CA TRP A 263 -10.56 5.77 19.25
C TRP A 263 -9.16 6.31 19.02
N THR A 264 -8.63 6.13 17.80
CA THR A 264 -7.38 6.75 17.39
C THR A 264 -7.67 7.72 16.27
N VAL A 265 -7.17 8.93 16.40
CA VAL A 265 -7.22 9.94 15.34
C VAL A 265 -5.80 10.36 14.99
N ALA A 266 -5.57 10.64 13.71
CA ALA A 266 -4.30 11.17 13.25
C ALA A 266 -4.53 12.20 12.16
N GLY A 267 -3.60 13.16 12.08
CA GLY A 267 -3.49 14.10 10.98
C GLY A 267 -2.04 14.37 10.66
N SER A 268 -1.71 14.56 9.39
CA SER A 268 -0.35 14.82 8.91
C SER A 268 -0.32 15.89 7.85
N VAL A 269 0.83 16.53 7.77
CA VAL A 269 1.28 17.33 6.65
C VAL A 269 2.43 16.56 6.01
N GLU A 270 2.32 16.26 4.72
CA GLU A 270 3.23 15.41 3.96
C GLU A 270 3.83 16.17 2.80
N PHE A 271 5.12 15.98 2.53
CA PHE A 271 5.76 16.60 1.39
C PHE A 271 5.16 16.06 0.09
N PRO A 272 4.73 16.93 -0.83
CA PRO A 272 4.02 16.53 -2.02
C PRO A 272 4.97 15.85 -3.02
N SER A 273 4.43 14.94 -3.79
CA SER A 273 5.09 14.35 -4.94
C SER A 273 4.03 13.83 -5.89
N SER A 274 3.83 14.53 -6.99
CA SER A 274 2.82 14.22 -7.99
C SER A 274 3.38 13.47 -9.20
N SER A 275 2.51 12.75 -9.88
CA SER A 275 2.79 11.95 -11.07
C SER A 275 1.95 12.49 -12.23
N ILE A 276 2.51 13.43 -13.01
CA ILE A 276 1.80 14.23 -14.02
C ILE A 276 2.19 13.78 -15.42
N ALA A 277 1.20 13.33 -16.23
CA ALA A 277 1.35 13.04 -17.66
C ALA A 277 1.19 14.32 -18.49
N ALA A 278 2.21 15.16 -18.51
CA ALA A 278 2.26 16.34 -19.38
C ALA A 278 2.87 15.98 -20.73
N ASP A 279 2.31 16.50 -21.83
CA ASP A 279 2.76 16.24 -23.21
C ASP A 279 4.04 17.01 -23.58
N GLY A 280 4.40 18.01 -22.80
CA GLY A 280 5.59 18.86 -23.03
C GLY A 280 5.39 19.95 -24.07
N GLU A 281 4.40 19.85 -24.95
CA GLU A 281 4.04 20.84 -25.97
C GLU A 281 3.00 21.83 -25.47
N TYR A 282 1.84 21.35 -25.06
CA TYR A 282 0.72 22.16 -24.57
C TYR A 282 0.65 22.26 -23.05
N THR A 283 1.24 21.29 -22.36
CA THR A 283 1.25 21.22 -20.90
C THR A 283 2.64 20.87 -20.37
N LYS A 284 2.98 21.39 -19.19
CA LYS A 284 4.20 21.01 -18.44
C LYS A 284 3.88 20.75 -16.99
N ALA A 285 4.55 19.75 -16.39
CA ALA A 285 4.53 19.56 -14.95
C ALA A 285 5.22 20.73 -14.26
N CYS A 286 4.63 21.23 -13.19
CA CYS A 286 5.25 22.20 -12.29
C CYS A 286 5.78 21.50 -11.04
N SER A 287 6.67 22.18 -10.30
CA SER A 287 7.03 21.76 -8.96
C SER A 287 5.83 21.91 -8.03
N ASP A 288 5.59 20.89 -7.23
CA ASP A 288 4.59 20.95 -6.17
C ASP A 288 5.07 21.91 -5.06
N TYR A 289 4.16 22.75 -4.54
CA TYR A 289 4.48 23.74 -3.50
C TYR A 289 3.47 23.77 -2.35
N VAL A 290 2.36 23.05 -2.51
CA VAL A 290 1.37 22.86 -1.44
C VAL A 290 1.55 21.45 -0.89
N PRO A 291 1.72 21.30 0.43
CA PRO A 291 1.85 19.97 1.02
C PRO A 291 0.55 19.17 0.87
N ASP A 292 0.69 17.86 0.75
CA ASP A 292 -0.41 16.92 0.86
C ASP A 292 -0.86 16.84 2.34
N MET A 293 -2.15 16.71 2.59
CA MET A 293 -2.72 16.57 3.93
C MET A 293 -3.43 15.22 4.01
N ALA A 294 -3.10 14.44 5.03
CA ALA A 294 -3.80 13.17 5.28
C ALA A 294 -4.29 13.11 6.73
N ALA A 295 -5.42 12.44 6.92
CA ALA A 295 -5.98 12.23 8.25
C ALA A 295 -6.73 10.91 8.30
N PHE A 296 -6.87 10.32 9.51
CA PHE A 296 -7.77 9.22 9.74
C PHE A 296 -8.46 9.27 11.10
N ALA A 297 -9.59 8.59 11.17
CA ALA A 297 -10.26 8.22 12.42
C ALA A 297 -10.45 6.70 12.44
N GLN A 298 -10.05 6.07 13.54
CA GLN A 298 -10.09 4.62 13.73
C GLN A 298 -10.87 4.31 15.01
N TYR A 299 -11.81 3.39 14.91
CA TYR A 299 -12.42 2.74 16.05
C TYR A 299 -11.92 1.30 16.18
N GLN A 300 -11.55 0.89 17.39
CA GLN A 300 -10.94 -0.40 17.63
C GLN A 300 -11.56 -1.09 18.85
N TRP A 301 -11.53 -2.43 18.81
CA TRP A 301 -12.03 -3.30 19.87
C TRP A 301 -11.17 -4.56 19.99
N ALA A 302 -11.50 -5.44 20.92
CA ALA A 302 -10.72 -6.65 21.22
C ALA A 302 -9.23 -6.33 21.54
N GLY A 303 -9.00 -5.27 22.37
CA GLY A 303 -7.63 -4.83 22.69
C GLY A 303 -6.85 -4.31 21.49
N GLY A 304 -7.57 -3.86 20.42
CA GLY A 304 -7.03 -3.33 19.18
C GLY A 304 -6.70 -4.40 18.13
N ALA A 305 -7.01 -5.67 18.39
CA ALA A 305 -6.88 -6.73 17.40
C ALA A 305 -7.86 -6.57 16.22
N SER A 306 -8.91 -5.79 16.41
CA SER A 306 -9.88 -5.45 15.39
C SER A 306 -10.08 -3.96 15.32
N HIS A 307 -10.22 -3.43 14.12
CA HIS A 307 -10.52 -2.01 13.93
C HIS A 307 -11.27 -1.76 12.62
N VAL A 308 -11.90 -0.60 12.57
CA VAL A 308 -12.38 0.06 11.34
C VAL A 308 -11.75 1.44 11.30
N ARG A 309 -11.18 1.81 10.15
CA ARG A 309 -10.52 3.10 9.91
C ARG A 309 -11.10 3.76 8.67
N LEU A 310 -11.41 5.04 8.80
CA LEU A 310 -11.71 5.93 7.68
C LEU A 310 -10.54 6.91 7.54
N SER A 311 -9.89 6.89 6.39
CA SER A 311 -8.77 7.79 6.04
C SER A 311 -9.18 8.72 4.90
N GLY A 312 -8.65 9.94 4.93
CA GLY A 312 -8.81 10.95 3.90
C GLY A 312 -7.48 11.55 3.49
N LEU A 313 -7.37 11.92 2.22
CA LEU A 313 -6.23 12.59 1.59
C LEU A 313 -6.73 13.82 0.84
N ALA A 314 -6.04 14.95 0.97
CA ALA A 314 -6.28 16.19 0.22
C ALA A 314 -4.96 16.67 -0.38
N ARG A 315 -4.97 17.04 -1.66
CA ARG A 315 -3.80 17.41 -2.45
C ARG A 315 -4.07 18.61 -3.33
N VAL A 316 -3.02 19.33 -3.70
CA VAL A 316 -3.06 20.37 -4.73
C VAL A 316 -2.01 20.04 -5.78
N LEU A 317 -2.47 19.70 -6.98
CA LEU A 317 -1.65 19.29 -8.12
C LEU A 317 -1.50 20.48 -9.07
N THR A 318 -0.27 20.84 -9.41
CA THR A 318 0.00 22.05 -10.20
C THR A 318 0.61 21.71 -11.56
N TYR A 319 0.06 22.27 -12.63
CA TYR A 319 0.63 22.18 -13.97
C TYR A 319 0.59 23.54 -14.69
N ARG A 320 1.37 23.68 -15.75
CA ARG A 320 1.41 24.86 -16.61
C ARG A 320 0.71 24.58 -17.93
N ASP A 321 -0.29 25.39 -18.23
CA ASP A 321 -0.86 25.52 -19.57
C ASP A 321 0.09 26.40 -20.42
N MET A 322 0.63 25.82 -21.49
CA MET A 322 1.57 26.50 -22.37
C MET A 322 0.86 27.40 -23.39
N LEU A 323 -0.42 27.14 -23.68
CA LEU A 323 -1.21 27.95 -24.59
C LEU A 323 -1.58 29.32 -23.95
N GLN A 324 -1.96 29.27 -22.66
CA GLN A 324 -2.32 30.47 -21.90
C GLN A 324 -1.13 31.04 -21.11
N ALA A 325 0.03 30.37 -21.13
CA ALA A 325 1.23 30.72 -20.34
C ALA A 325 0.92 30.88 -18.84
N ARG A 326 -0.02 30.07 -18.30
CA ARG A 326 -0.54 30.17 -16.94
C ARG A 326 -0.42 28.84 -16.19
N ASN A 327 -0.16 28.91 -14.87
CA ASN A 327 -0.21 27.75 -13.99
C ASN A 327 -1.63 27.53 -13.47
N HIS A 328 -2.04 26.27 -13.40
CA HIS A 328 -3.33 25.85 -12.89
C HIS A 328 -3.12 24.88 -11.71
N ASN A 329 -3.97 25.03 -10.71
CA ASN A 329 -4.04 24.15 -9.56
C ASN A 329 -5.30 23.30 -9.66
N ILE A 330 -5.15 21.99 -9.47
CA ILE A 330 -6.25 21.03 -9.45
C ILE A 330 -6.28 20.39 -8.05
N PHE A 331 -7.45 20.40 -7.44
CA PHE A 331 -7.68 19.72 -6.18
C PHE A 331 -7.79 18.22 -6.41
N GLY A 332 -6.89 17.46 -5.78
CA GLY A 332 -6.94 16.00 -5.69
C GLY A 332 -7.40 15.56 -4.30
N TRP A 333 -8.06 14.43 -4.23
CA TRP A 333 -8.51 13.86 -2.96
C TRP A 333 -8.60 12.33 -3.02
N GLY A 334 -8.51 11.69 -1.86
CA GLY A 334 -8.73 10.26 -1.70
C GLY A 334 -9.50 9.96 -0.41
N LEU A 335 -10.33 8.94 -0.43
CA LEU A 335 -10.99 8.36 0.73
C LEU A 335 -10.69 6.87 0.76
N GLN A 336 -10.41 6.34 1.95
CA GLN A 336 -10.20 4.92 2.19
C GLN A 336 -10.97 4.47 3.43
N LEU A 337 -11.72 3.39 3.29
CA LEU A 337 -12.26 2.63 4.41
C LEU A 337 -11.48 1.32 4.53
N SER A 338 -10.93 1.04 5.70
CA SER A 338 -10.18 -0.18 5.96
C SER A 338 -10.64 -0.85 7.25
N THR A 339 -10.47 -2.16 7.34
CA THR A 339 -10.87 -2.93 8.50
C THR A 339 -10.02 -4.19 8.68
N VAL A 340 -9.77 -4.53 9.93
CA VAL A 340 -9.33 -5.84 10.38
C VAL A 340 -10.36 -6.36 11.36
N ILE A 341 -10.87 -7.56 11.15
CA ILE A 341 -11.81 -8.22 12.03
C ILE A 341 -11.22 -9.54 12.47
N LYS A 342 -10.87 -9.64 13.74
CA LYS A 342 -10.53 -10.91 14.36
C LYS A 342 -11.81 -11.64 14.73
N ALA A 343 -12.32 -12.42 13.77
CA ALA A 343 -13.60 -13.13 13.92
C ALA A 343 -13.51 -14.30 14.93
N LEU A 344 -12.35 -14.99 14.92
CA LEU A 344 -12.03 -16.08 15.83
C LEU A 344 -10.58 -15.98 16.28
N PRO A 345 -10.13 -16.65 17.33
CA PRO A 345 -8.71 -16.67 17.72
C PRO A 345 -7.76 -17.06 16.60
N GLN A 346 -8.20 -17.93 15.68
CA GLN A 346 -7.41 -18.39 14.54
C GLN A 346 -7.75 -17.71 13.22
N PHE A 347 -8.76 -16.81 13.17
CA PHE A 347 -9.27 -16.30 11.90
C PHE A 347 -9.39 -14.80 11.89
N ASN A 348 -8.66 -14.17 10.97
CA ASN A 348 -8.70 -12.73 10.69
C ASN A 348 -9.32 -12.47 9.32
N LEU A 349 -10.09 -11.41 9.21
CA LEU A 349 -10.59 -10.86 7.95
C LEU A 349 -10.01 -9.46 7.73
N TYR A 350 -9.68 -9.16 6.49
CA TYR A 350 -9.11 -7.90 6.04
C TYR A 350 -9.98 -7.29 4.96
N GLY A 351 -10.14 -5.98 4.98
CA GLY A 351 -10.88 -5.26 3.95
C GLY A 351 -10.35 -3.86 3.76
N ILE A 352 -10.14 -3.47 2.50
CA ILE A 352 -9.81 -2.10 2.10
C ILE A 352 -10.68 -1.72 0.92
N ALA A 353 -11.22 -0.52 0.93
CA ALA A 353 -11.88 0.10 -0.21
C ALA A 353 -11.44 1.55 -0.31
N SER A 354 -11.00 1.98 -1.47
CA SER A 354 -10.52 3.34 -1.71
C SER A 354 -11.11 3.94 -2.98
N VAL A 355 -11.29 5.25 -2.99
CA VAL A 355 -11.74 6.02 -4.13
C VAL A 355 -11.17 7.43 -4.06
N GLY A 356 -10.85 8.02 -5.19
CA GLY A 356 -10.40 9.41 -5.24
C GLY A 356 -10.10 9.90 -6.64
N HIS A 357 -9.65 11.13 -6.72
CA HIS A 357 -9.22 11.82 -7.92
C HIS A 357 -7.81 12.40 -7.69
N GLY A 358 -6.88 12.14 -8.60
CA GLY A 358 -5.52 12.65 -8.49
C GLY A 358 -4.75 12.06 -7.29
N HIS A 359 -5.04 10.83 -6.90
CA HIS A 359 -4.38 10.10 -5.81
C HIS A 359 -3.69 8.82 -6.30
N GLU A 360 -3.59 8.66 -7.59
CA GLU A 360 -3.12 7.43 -8.25
C GLU A 360 -1.67 7.09 -7.88
N SER A 361 -0.83 8.11 -7.60
CA SER A 361 0.52 7.90 -7.08
C SER A 361 0.59 7.30 -5.67
N TYR A 362 -0.54 7.20 -4.98
CA TYR A 362 -0.67 6.48 -3.71
C TYR A 362 -1.09 5.02 -3.89
N THR A 363 -1.66 4.64 -5.03
CA THR A 363 -2.13 3.27 -5.30
C THR A 363 -1.01 2.41 -5.88
N THR A 364 -0.93 1.13 -5.50
CA THR A 364 0.21 0.27 -5.89
C THR A 364 0.33 0.05 -7.39
N ASP A 365 -0.75 -0.22 -8.11
CA ASP A 365 -0.71 -0.48 -9.55
C ASP A 365 -0.42 0.79 -10.36
N LEU A 366 -1.14 1.89 -10.06
CA LEU A 366 -1.10 3.12 -10.86
C LEU A 366 0.10 4.01 -10.51
N ALA A 367 0.69 3.85 -9.33
CA ALA A 367 1.93 4.57 -8.96
C ALA A 367 3.13 4.24 -9.86
N SER A 368 3.03 3.17 -10.66
CA SER A 368 4.08 2.78 -11.60
C SER A 368 4.19 3.70 -12.81
N ASP A 369 3.21 4.58 -13.04
CA ASP A 369 3.16 5.49 -14.18
C ASP A 369 2.57 6.87 -13.76
N LYS A 370 2.29 7.74 -14.72
CA LYS A 370 1.85 9.12 -14.50
C LYS A 370 0.34 9.23 -14.66
N PHE A 371 -0.38 9.12 -13.55
CA PHE A 371 -1.85 9.10 -13.55
C PHE A 371 -2.52 10.16 -12.66
N ASP A 372 -1.79 10.88 -11.80
CA ASP A 372 -2.41 11.90 -10.94
C ASP A 372 -3.07 13.04 -11.72
N LEU A 373 -2.42 13.49 -12.81
CA LEU A 373 -2.99 14.39 -13.80
C LEU A 373 -2.70 13.88 -15.20
N VAL A 374 -3.72 13.85 -16.04
CA VAL A 374 -3.63 13.42 -17.44
C VAL A 374 -4.28 14.43 -18.37
N ALA A 375 -3.95 14.40 -19.68
CA ALA A 375 -4.47 15.31 -20.67
C ALA A 375 -6.00 15.23 -20.76
N ASP A 376 -6.67 16.38 -20.84
CA ASP A 376 -8.10 16.46 -21.08
C ASP A 376 -8.38 16.20 -22.57
N PRO A 377 -9.09 15.12 -22.93
CA PRO A 377 -9.33 14.80 -24.33
C PRO A 377 -10.19 15.82 -25.07
N GLY A 378 -10.95 16.63 -24.33
CA GLY A 378 -11.80 17.70 -24.89
C GLY A 378 -11.14 19.06 -25.03
N GLN A 379 -9.97 19.29 -24.39
CA GLN A 379 -9.36 20.63 -24.32
C GLN A 379 -7.84 20.56 -24.34
N LYS A 380 -7.22 21.06 -25.43
CA LYS A 380 -5.77 21.22 -25.51
C LYS A 380 -5.25 22.19 -24.43
N GLY A 381 -4.10 21.89 -23.86
CA GLY A 381 -3.48 22.70 -22.80
C GLY A 381 -4.10 22.50 -21.42
N ARG A 382 -5.05 21.59 -21.26
CA ARG A 382 -5.65 21.25 -19.98
C ARG A 382 -5.32 19.83 -19.51
N LEU A 383 -5.06 19.71 -18.20
CA LEU A 383 -4.99 18.46 -17.49
C LEU A 383 -6.19 18.33 -16.54
N TYR A 384 -6.54 17.12 -16.19
CA TYR A 384 -7.55 16.83 -15.17
C TYR A 384 -7.08 15.65 -14.29
N ALA A 385 -7.64 15.54 -13.10
CA ALA A 385 -7.43 14.44 -12.18
C ALA A 385 -8.46 13.34 -12.48
N PRO A 386 -8.04 12.17 -12.99
CA PRO A 386 -8.95 11.05 -13.23
C PRO A 386 -9.42 10.45 -11.91
N MET A 387 -10.40 9.54 -11.99
CA MET A 387 -10.87 8.80 -10.82
C MET A 387 -10.24 7.41 -10.80
N ALA A 388 -9.79 6.97 -9.63
CA ALA A 388 -9.39 5.59 -9.39
C ALA A 388 -10.14 5.00 -8.20
N VAL A 389 -10.39 3.68 -8.29
CA VAL A 389 -11.07 2.90 -7.24
C VAL A 389 -10.27 1.63 -7.01
N GLY A 390 -9.94 1.35 -5.74
CA GLY A 390 -9.26 0.13 -5.34
C GLY A 390 -10.04 -0.60 -4.25
N TYR A 391 -10.00 -1.93 -4.25
CA TYR A 391 -10.50 -2.71 -3.13
C TYR A 391 -9.69 -3.98 -2.92
N VAL A 392 -9.59 -4.39 -1.66
CA VAL A 392 -8.92 -5.60 -1.22
C VAL A 392 -9.81 -6.33 -0.24
N LEU A 393 -9.88 -7.63 -0.39
CA LEU A 393 -10.46 -8.55 0.58
C LEU A 393 -9.40 -9.60 0.93
N GLY A 394 -9.24 -9.89 2.20
CA GLY A 394 -8.29 -10.87 2.68
C GLY A 394 -8.84 -11.71 3.82
N ALA A 395 -8.28 -12.88 3.96
CA ALA A 395 -8.55 -13.77 5.08
C ALA A 395 -7.27 -14.50 5.49
N GLN A 396 -7.04 -14.62 6.78
CA GLN A 396 -5.92 -15.34 7.36
C GLN A 396 -6.44 -16.38 8.33
N TYR A 397 -5.91 -17.59 8.21
CA TYR A 397 -6.26 -18.71 9.09
C TYR A 397 -5.01 -19.35 9.67
N TYR A 398 -4.95 -19.46 11.00
CA TYR A 398 -3.90 -20.13 11.74
C TYR A 398 -4.30 -21.57 12.03
N PHE A 399 -3.64 -22.55 11.37
CA PHE A 399 -3.78 -23.98 11.68
C PHE A 399 -3.13 -24.33 13.02
N THR A 400 -1.96 -23.71 13.26
CA THR A 400 -1.23 -23.73 14.54
C THR A 400 -0.66 -22.34 14.78
N PRO A 401 -0.12 -22.02 15.96
CA PRO A 401 0.55 -20.74 16.17
C PRO A 401 1.72 -20.43 15.21
N SER A 402 2.27 -21.46 14.55
CA SER A 402 3.40 -21.37 13.63
C SER A 402 3.09 -21.67 12.17
N LEU A 403 1.91 -22.23 11.86
CA LEU A 403 1.49 -22.56 10.50
C LEU A 403 0.19 -21.82 10.17
N PHE A 404 0.22 -20.97 9.18
CA PHE A 404 -0.95 -20.16 8.78
C PHE A 404 -1.02 -19.96 7.26
N ALA A 405 -2.22 -19.71 6.79
CA ALA A 405 -2.49 -19.40 5.39
C ALA A 405 -3.18 -18.04 5.26
N ASP A 406 -2.89 -17.35 4.16
CA ASP A 406 -3.52 -16.09 3.77
C ASP A 406 -4.10 -16.18 2.36
N ILE A 407 -5.26 -15.55 2.17
CA ILE A 407 -5.85 -15.30 0.87
C ILE A 407 -6.02 -13.79 0.70
N ALA A 408 -5.62 -13.27 -0.45
CA ALA A 408 -5.86 -11.89 -0.83
C ALA A 408 -6.48 -11.83 -2.23
N LEU A 409 -7.56 -11.07 -2.37
CA LEU A 409 -8.21 -10.75 -3.64
C LEU A 409 -8.33 -9.25 -3.76
N SER A 410 -7.91 -8.68 -4.87
CA SER A 410 -7.98 -7.23 -5.06
C SER A 410 -8.24 -6.82 -6.51
N GLU A 411 -8.74 -5.62 -6.67
CA GLU A 411 -8.91 -4.94 -7.95
C GLU A 411 -8.49 -3.48 -7.80
N GLN A 412 -7.73 -2.98 -8.78
CA GLN A 412 -7.50 -1.57 -9.02
C GLN A 412 -8.15 -1.19 -10.34
N ARG A 413 -8.96 -0.15 -10.35
CA ARG A 413 -9.69 0.31 -11.53
C ARG A 413 -9.47 1.80 -11.77
N TYR A 414 -9.27 2.15 -13.04
CA TYR A 414 -9.03 3.49 -13.54
C TYR A 414 -10.23 3.99 -14.36
N TYR A 415 -10.65 5.23 -14.12
CA TYR A 415 -11.79 5.87 -14.78
C TYR A 415 -11.37 7.22 -15.37
N PRO A 416 -10.82 7.24 -16.60
CA PRO A 416 -10.56 8.46 -17.32
C PRO A 416 -11.85 9.11 -17.84
N LYS A 417 -11.76 10.37 -18.27
CA LYS A 417 -12.81 11.03 -19.05
C LYS A 417 -13.00 10.36 -20.43
N ASP A 418 -13.97 10.85 -21.20
CA ASP A 418 -14.32 10.38 -22.52
C ASP A 418 -13.10 10.15 -23.43
N ASN A 419 -13.19 9.14 -24.29
CA ASN A 419 -12.18 8.74 -25.28
C ASN A 419 -10.80 8.36 -24.69
N PRO A 420 -10.73 7.40 -23.76
CA PRO A 420 -9.44 6.86 -23.37
C PRO A 420 -8.75 6.19 -24.56
N GLU A 421 -7.40 6.18 -24.56
CA GLU A 421 -6.66 5.39 -25.52
C GLU A 421 -7.03 3.91 -25.42
N ASP A 422 -7.22 3.25 -26.57
CA ASP A 422 -7.64 1.85 -26.65
C ASP A 422 -6.72 0.91 -25.85
N SER A 423 -5.42 1.15 -25.88
CA SER A 423 -4.39 0.37 -25.16
C SER A 423 -4.25 0.72 -23.69
N GLN A 424 -4.92 1.78 -23.21
CA GLN A 424 -4.79 2.26 -21.84
C GLN A 424 -5.36 1.25 -20.83
N TYR A 425 -4.71 1.15 -19.69
CA TYR A 425 -5.14 0.32 -18.56
C TYR A 425 -6.52 0.72 -18.06
N LYS A 426 -7.39 -0.26 -17.90
CA LYS A 426 -8.75 -0.10 -17.39
C LYS A 426 -8.89 -0.63 -15.97
N TYR A 427 -8.44 -1.85 -15.74
CA TYR A 427 -8.39 -2.46 -14.41
C TYR A 427 -7.41 -3.64 -14.36
N GLY A 428 -6.92 -3.91 -13.16
CA GLY A 428 -6.17 -5.10 -12.82
C GLY A 428 -6.83 -5.90 -11.71
N LEU A 429 -6.86 -7.21 -11.85
CA LEU A 429 -7.27 -8.16 -10.82
C LEU A 429 -6.04 -8.88 -10.30
N TYR A 430 -6.00 -9.06 -8.98
CA TYR A 430 -4.95 -9.76 -8.26
C TYR A 430 -5.56 -10.80 -7.34
N GLY A 431 -4.99 -11.98 -7.32
CA GLY A 431 -5.34 -13.02 -6.38
C GLY A 431 -4.07 -13.69 -5.86
N ALA A 432 -3.96 -13.83 -4.54
CA ALA A 432 -2.87 -14.52 -3.86
C ALA A 432 -3.41 -15.57 -2.90
N PHE A 433 -2.73 -16.70 -2.85
CA PHE A 433 -2.88 -17.71 -1.81
C PHE A 433 -1.50 -18.02 -1.26
N ASN A 434 -1.33 -17.87 0.06
CA ASN A 434 -0.08 -18.03 0.77
C ASN A 434 -0.17 -19.10 1.84
N LEU A 435 0.90 -19.83 2.05
CA LEU A 435 1.09 -20.71 3.19
C LEU A 435 2.44 -20.37 3.82
N TYR A 436 2.43 -20.08 5.11
CA TYR A 436 3.60 -19.69 5.90
C TYR A 436 3.83 -20.69 7.03
N TRP A 437 5.09 -20.99 7.28
CA TRP A 437 5.52 -21.78 8.41
C TRP A 437 6.68 -21.10 9.15
N ASP A 438 6.40 -20.66 10.38
CA ASP A 438 7.40 -20.19 11.34
C ASP A 438 8.08 -21.40 11.97
N ILE A 439 9.21 -21.82 11.41
CA ILE A 439 10.03 -22.94 11.95
C ILE A 439 10.56 -22.53 13.32
N THR A 440 10.96 -21.27 13.45
CA THR A 440 11.27 -20.61 14.72
C THR A 440 10.66 -19.20 14.71
N PRO A 441 10.57 -18.48 15.85
CA PRO A 441 10.07 -17.11 15.85
C PRO A 441 10.81 -16.16 14.91
N ARG A 442 12.03 -16.53 14.47
CA ARG A 442 12.88 -15.72 13.59
C ARG A 442 13.17 -16.33 12.23
N PHE A 443 12.83 -17.60 12.01
CA PHE A 443 13.01 -18.27 10.72
C PHE A 443 11.67 -18.73 10.16
N GLU A 444 11.30 -18.14 9.04
CA GLU A 444 10.03 -18.36 8.33
C GLU A 444 10.30 -18.89 6.92
N VAL A 445 9.52 -19.84 6.50
CA VAL A 445 9.44 -20.31 5.12
C VAL A 445 8.01 -20.13 4.61
N GLY A 446 7.85 -19.92 3.31
CA GLY A 446 6.53 -19.76 2.73
C GLY A 446 6.48 -20.13 1.27
N ILE A 447 5.27 -20.45 0.82
CA ILE A 447 4.94 -20.66 -0.59
C ILE A 447 3.71 -19.83 -0.94
N GLU A 448 3.70 -19.24 -2.13
CA GLU A 448 2.64 -18.38 -2.63
C GLU A 448 2.27 -18.75 -4.05
N TYR A 449 0.99 -18.76 -4.35
CA TYR A 449 0.45 -18.78 -5.70
C TYR A 449 -0.21 -17.44 -6.00
N LEU A 450 0.16 -16.83 -7.12
CA LEU A 450 -0.36 -15.56 -7.62
C LEU A 450 -1.04 -15.75 -8.97
N ALA A 451 -2.19 -15.13 -9.13
CA ALA A 451 -2.88 -15.01 -10.40
C ALA A 451 -3.24 -13.54 -10.64
N GLY A 452 -2.92 -13.02 -11.80
CA GLY A 452 -3.23 -11.64 -12.19
C GLY A 452 -3.87 -11.55 -13.55
N LYS A 453 -4.71 -10.51 -13.72
CA LYS A 453 -5.31 -10.13 -14.99
C LYS A 453 -5.23 -8.63 -15.17
N ARG A 454 -4.77 -8.20 -16.35
CA ARG A 454 -4.90 -6.82 -16.83
C ARG A 454 -5.96 -6.75 -17.91
N MET A 455 -6.76 -5.70 -17.90
CA MET A 455 -7.73 -5.37 -18.94
C MET A 455 -7.50 -3.93 -19.41
N ASN A 456 -7.48 -3.73 -20.72
CA ASN A 456 -7.44 -2.40 -21.36
C ASN A 456 -8.84 -1.94 -21.80
N PHE A 457 -8.98 -0.68 -22.22
CA PHE A 457 -10.27 -0.12 -22.67
C PHE A 457 -10.79 -0.76 -23.94
N ASN A 458 -9.93 -1.16 -24.88
CA ASN A 458 -10.31 -1.91 -26.09
C ASN A 458 -10.71 -3.38 -25.82
N LYS A 459 -10.89 -3.78 -24.55
CA LYS A 459 -11.23 -5.13 -24.10
C LYS A 459 -10.11 -6.19 -24.33
N THR A 460 -8.93 -5.78 -24.78
CA THR A 460 -7.78 -6.71 -24.77
C THR A 460 -7.37 -7.01 -23.34
N SER A 461 -7.00 -8.25 -23.06
CA SER A 461 -6.60 -8.67 -21.72
C SER A 461 -5.34 -9.55 -21.74
N GLY A 462 -4.55 -9.46 -20.67
CA GLY A 462 -3.45 -10.33 -20.35
C GLY A 462 -3.67 -11.01 -19.01
N ASN A 463 -3.16 -12.23 -18.87
CA ASN A 463 -3.12 -12.96 -17.60
C ASN A 463 -1.69 -13.38 -17.33
N ALA A 464 -1.30 -13.42 -16.07
CA ALA A 464 -0.03 -13.95 -15.61
C ALA A 464 -0.25 -14.76 -14.33
N ASN A 465 0.60 -15.76 -14.12
CA ASN A 465 0.59 -16.57 -12.92
C ASN A 465 2.02 -16.73 -12.41
N ARG A 466 2.17 -16.84 -11.10
CA ARG A 466 3.44 -17.01 -10.43
C ARG A 466 3.31 -18.00 -9.25
N ILE A 467 4.29 -18.86 -9.08
CA ILE A 467 4.55 -19.53 -7.81
C ILE A 467 5.82 -18.93 -7.23
N THR A 468 5.76 -18.57 -5.95
CA THR A 468 6.90 -18.03 -5.20
C THR A 468 7.19 -18.93 -4.00
N ALA A 469 8.46 -19.26 -3.76
CA ALA A 469 8.93 -19.84 -2.51
C ALA A 469 9.83 -18.82 -1.80
N MET A 470 9.69 -18.75 -0.48
CA MET A 470 10.44 -17.79 0.35
C MET A 470 11.12 -18.50 1.53
N MET A 471 12.32 -18.03 1.84
CA MET A 471 13.00 -18.25 3.12
C MET A 471 13.37 -16.90 3.70
N MET A 472 13.09 -16.69 4.99
CA MET A 472 13.39 -15.45 5.70
C MET A 472 13.93 -15.74 7.10
N LEU A 473 15.11 -15.20 7.39
CA LEU A 473 15.71 -15.20 8.74
C LEU A 473 15.78 -13.78 9.26
N SER A 474 15.15 -13.52 10.41
CA SER A 474 15.20 -12.23 11.11
C SER A 474 16.24 -12.26 12.23
N PHE A 475 17.00 -11.19 12.41
CA PHE A 475 18.02 -11.04 13.44
C PHE A 475 17.98 -9.66 14.10
#